data_cd6c97ff171048cda7f01c6d9fc6a7f2
#
_entry.id   cd6c97ff171048cda7f01c6d9fc6a7f2
#
_cell.length_a   1.000
_cell.length_b   1.000
_cell.length_c   1.000
_cell.angle_alpha   90.00
_cell.angle_beta   90.00
_cell.angle_gamma   90.00
#
_symmetry.space_group_name_H-M   'P 1'
#
loop_
_entity.id
_entity.type
_entity.pdbx_description
1 polymer ?
#
loop_
_entity_poly.entity_id
_entity_poly.type
_entity_poly.pdbx_seq_one_letter_code
_entity_poly.pdbx_strand_id
1 'polypeptide(L)'
;MAALNQSRLETSMPARRRLMTLLAALALTLSGWAAQAQSIIRDAEIERGLQELAAPILRAAGLPTSTRIIVVNDRSLNAFVADARHIFIHSGLLLRMQDPAELQAVLAHEAAHIANGHLTRRPAAARSAGSAARMGLLLALAAGAASGNSEVGAGLAIGSTSAAARRFFAHTRAEEASADQAGMRYMVQSGIDPAAMLTVLDIFRGQEALSVGRQDPYIRTHPLTRDRIRTVEAFVNGRSGAAAGAESNAEARYWFARITGKLGGFLNAPRQTLRQVGRNDQGEIATLRRAIAYHQSTDASRAISEVGRLLQMRPNDPYYQELQGQILFESRNFGAAVQAYARAVQLAPREPLILAGYGRALLAADTRSGNAQALDVLGRAYSRDPFDPRMLRDLALAYARSGNNGMASTVTAERYAVLGRMEDAEIHATRASGLLPTGSGGWLRAQDVLRVAEAAQNRRNRR
;
A
#
# COMPACT_ATOMS: atom_id res chain seq x y z
N MET A 1 -79.22 -33.92 2.25
CA MET A 1 -78.34 -33.59 3.34
C MET A 1 -76.99 -33.07 2.80
N ALA A 2 -76.61 -31.90 3.17
CA ALA A 2 -75.66 -31.05 2.52
C ALA A 2 -74.18 -31.51 2.64
N ALA A 3 -73.48 -31.56 1.53
CA ALA A 3 -72.01 -31.65 1.51
C ALA A 3 -71.44 -30.27 1.14
N LEU A 4 -70.72 -29.67 2.09
CA LEU A 4 -70.08 -28.37 1.95
C LEU A 4 -68.79 -28.53 1.14
N ASN A 5 -68.76 -27.82 0.00
CA ASN A 5 -67.66 -27.72 -0.91
C ASN A 5 -66.73 -26.55 -0.43
N GLN A 6 -65.52 -26.88 0.03
CA GLN A 6 -64.53 -25.87 0.33
C GLN A 6 -63.58 -25.68 -0.87
N SER A 7 -63.89 -24.69 -1.68
CA SER A 7 -63.01 -24.22 -2.75
C SER A 7 -61.82 -23.47 -2.18
N ARG A 8 -60.60 -23.99 -2.40
CA ARG A 8 -59.33 -23.30 -2.13
C ARG A 8 -59.19 -22.08 -3.06
N LEU A 9 -59.14 -20.92 -2.46
CA LEU A 9 -58.74 -19.70 -3.16
C LEU A 9 -57.21 -19.69 -3.28
N GLU A 10 -56.65 -20.13 -4.40
CA GLU A 10 -55.28 -19.83 -4.80
C GLU A 10 -55.21 -18.39 -5.31
N THR A 11 -54.75 -17.48 -4.48
CA THR A 11 -54.44 -16.10 -4.90
C THR A 11 -53.18 -16.09 -5.74
N SER A 12 -53.30 -16.18 -7.06
CA SER A 12 -52.19 -16.01 -7.99
C SER A 12 -51.69 -14.55 -7.94
N MET A 13 -50.47 -14.33 -7.47
CA MET A 13 -49.85 -13.01 -7.57
C MET A 13 -49.73 -12.59 -9.05
N PRO A 14 -50.06 -11.34 -9.38
CA PRO A 14 -49.98 -10.84 -10.76
C PRO A 14 -48.54 -10.90 -11.28
N ALA A 15 -48.38 -11.30 -12.53
CA ALA A 15 -47.10 -11.55 -13.21
C ALA A 15 -46.06 -10.39 -13.03
N ARG A 16 -46.56 -9.15 -12.97
CA ARG A 16 -45.71 -7.96 -12.67
C ARG A 16 -45.05 -8.00 -11.29
N ARG A 17 -45.72 -8.52 -10.24
CA ARG A 17 -45.11 -8.64 -8.89
C ARG A 17 -44.07 -9.76 -8.88
N ARG A 18 -44.27 -10.89 -9.59
CA ARG A 18 -43.26 -11.95 -9.72
C ARG A 18 -42.03 -11.48 -10.48
N LEU A 19 -42.20 -10.66 -11.52
CA LEU A 19 -41.09 -10.07 -12.27
C LEU A 19 -40.28 -9.06 -11.41
N MET A 20 -40.96 -8.21 -10.62
CA MET A 20 -40.29 -7.27 -9.72
C MET A 20 -39.56 -7.97 -8.58
N THR A 21 -40.10 -9.06 -8.01
CA THR A 21 -39.40 -9.85 -7.00
C THR A 21 -38.19 -10.62 -7.57
N LEU A 22 -38.26 -11.12 -8.80
CA LEU A 22 -37.15 -11.75 -9.51
C LEU A 22 -36.05 -10.74 -9.87
N LEU A 23 -36.42 -9.55 -10.31
CA LEU A 23 -35.48 -8.46 -10.59
C LEU A 23 -34.82 -7.93 -9.30
N ALA A 24 -35.56 -7.83 -8.20
CA ALA A 24 -35.02 -7.45 -6.91
C ALA A 24 -34.10 -8.55 -6.33
N ALA A 25 -34.43 -9.83 -6.47
CA ALA A 25 -33.58 -10.94 -6.09
C ALA A 25 -32.32 -11.02 -6.95
N LEU A 26 -32.42 -10.76 -8.26
CA LEU A 26 -31.29 -10.70 -9.18
C LEU A 26 -30.38 -9.48 -8.87
N ALA A 27 -30.97 -8.34 -8.52
CA ALA A 27 -30.21 -7.16 -8.08
C ALA A 27 -29.48 -7.39 -6.74
N LEU A 28 -30.09 -8.13 -5.80
CA LEU A 28 -29.46 -8.52 -4.53
C LEU A 28 -28.35 -9.57 -4.70
N THR A 29 -28.44 -10.46 -5.68
CA THR A 29 -27.36 -11.42 -5.98
C THR A 29 -26.21 -10.79 -6.77
N LEU A 30 -26.44 -9.71 -7.51
CA LEU A 30 -25.41 -8.94 -8.21
C LEU A 30 -24.68 -7.94 -7.29
N SER A 31 -25.25 -7.57 -6.15
CA SER A 31 -24.61 -6.68 -5.16
C SER A 31 -23.64 -7.41 -4.20
N GLY A 32 -23.49 -8.72 -4.32
CA GLY A 32 -22.61 -9.52 -3.44
C GLY A 32 -21.13 -9.59 -3.83
N TRP A 33 -20.72 -8.96 -4.91
CA TRP A 33 -19.30 -8.86 -5.27
C TRP A 33 -18.79 -7.49 -4.82
N ALA A 34 -18.65 -7.33 -3.50
CA ALA A 34 -17.86 -6.22 -2.97
C ALA A 34 -16.46 -6.33 -3.55
N ALA A 35 -16.13 -5.43 -4.48
CA ALA A 35 -14.76 -5.21 -4.89
C ALA A 35 -13.99 -4.85 -3.62
N GLN A 36 -13.13 -5.76 -3.14
CA GLN A 36 -12.25 -5.46 -2.02
C GLN A 36 -11.32 -4.36 -2.50
N ALA A 37 -11.50 -3.16 -1.98
CA ALA A 37 -10.57 -2.07 -2.19
C ALA A 37 -9.20 -2.51 -1.68
N GLN A 38 -8.22 -2.60 -2.57
CA GLN A 38 -6.85 -2.92 -2.20
C GLN A 38 -6.31 -1.76 -1.35
N SER A 39 -6.03 -2.02 -0.09
CA SER A 39 -5.47 -1.01 0.81
C SER A 39 -3.95 -1.00 0.71
N ILE A 40 -3.35 0.19 0.74
CA ILE A 40 -1.90 0.35 0.86
C ILE A 40 -1.51 0.18 2.33
N ILE A 41 -0.47 -0.62 2.56
CA ILE A 41 0.16 -0.72 3.88
C ILE A 41 1.17 0.42 3.99
N ARG A 42 1.00 1.26 4.99
CA ARG A 42 1.89 2.35 5.33
C ARG A 42 2.51 2.08 6.69
N ASP A 43 3.82 1.84 6.71
CA ASP A 43 4.58 1.53 7.91
C ASP A 43 6.03 1.99 7.73
N ALA A 44 6.56 2.78 8.67
CA ALA A 44 7.86 3.40 8.55
C ALA A 44 9.01 2.40 8.44
N GLU A 45 8.94 1.30 9.20
CA GLU A 45 9.96 0.26 9.18
C GLU A 45 9.93 -0.55 7.88
N ILE A 46 8.72 -0.92 7.42
CA ILE A 46 8.54 -1.67 6.17
C ILE A 46 9.01 -0.83 4.99
N GLU A 47 8.58 0.44 4.90
CA GLU A 47 9.00 1.36 3.84
C GLU A 47 10.52 1.57 3.85
N ARG A 48 11.14 1.71 5.03
CA ARG A 48 12.60 1.83 5.16
C ARG A 48 13.32 0.56 4.71
N GLY A 49 12.90 -0.60 5.19
CA GLY A 49 13.54 -1.86 4.85
C GLY A 49 13.44 -2.18 3.34
N LEU A 50 12.27 -1.90 2.72
CA LEU A 50 12.10 -2.01 1.28
C LEU A 50 13.03 -1.06 0.51
N GLN A 51 13.22 0.15 1.03
CA GLN A 51 14.12 1.13 0.43
C GLN A 51 15.59 0.69 0.50
N GLU A 52 16.02 0.10 1.62
CA GLU A 52 17.38 -0.44 1.77
C GLU A 52 17.63 -1.59 0.79
N LEU A 53 16.65 -2.49 0.64
CA LEU A 53 16.75 -3.61 -0.30
C LEU A 53 16.71 -3.16 -1.77
N ALA A 54 15.96 -2.10 -2.08
CA ALA A 54 15.85 -1.57 -3.43
C ALA A 54 17.02 -0.66 -3.84
N ALA A 55 17.64 0.04 -2.91
CA ALA A 55 18.61 1.10 -3.21
C ALA A 55 19.77 0.65 -4.10
N PRO A 56 20.43 -0.54 -3.92
CA PRO A 56 21.48 -1.00 -4.81
C PRO A 56 20.96 -1.23 -6.24
N ILE A 57 19.76 -1.82 -6.37
CA ILE A 57 19.10 -2.08 -7.66
C ILE A 57 18.75 -0.76 -8.38
N LEU A 58 18.15 0.18 -7.67
CA LEU A 58 17.78 1.49 -8.24
C LEU A 58 19.01 2.24 -8.76
N ARG A 59 20.12 2.21 -8.02
CA ARG A 59 21.39 2.79 -8.48
C ARG A 59 21.91 2.11 -9.74
N ALA A 60 21.91 0.77 -9.79
CA ALA A 60 22.34 0.00 -10.95
C ALA A 60 21.45 0.26 -12.18
N ALA A 61 20.17 0.52 -11.96
CA ALA A 61 19.20 0.87 -13.01
C ALA A 61 19.27 2.35 -13.45
N GLY A 62 20.10 3.19 -12.81
CA GLY A 62 20.14 4.64 -13.06
C GLY A 62 18.88 5.37 -12.62
N LEU A 63 18.13 4.80 -11.69
CA LEU A 63 16.91 5.38 -11.16
C LEU A 63 17.17 6.15 -9.85
N PRO A 64 16.37 7.18 -9.55
CA PRO A 64 16.45 7.86 -8.26
C PRO A 64 16.22 6.89 -7.11
N THR A 65 17.07 6.91 -6.09
CA THR A 65 16.86 6.14 -4.85
C THR A 65 15.64 6.61 -4.05
N SER A 66 15.00 7.71 -4.45
CA SER A 66 13.70 8.15 -3.95
C SER A 66 12.50 7.48 -4.62
N THR A 67 12.74 6.55 -5.57
CA THR A 67 11.68 5.68 -6.11
C THR A 67 11.11 4.85 -4.97
N ARG A 68 9.80 4.95 -4.73
CA ARG A 68 9.13 4.33 -3.58
C ARG A 68 8.66 2.92 -3.90
N ILE A 69 8.87 2.02 -2.96
CA ILE A 69 8.29 0.67 -3.00
C ILE A 69 7.08 0.66 -2.07
N ILE A 70 5.91 0.37 -2.62
CA ILE A 70 4.62 0.47 -1.93
C ILE A 70 4.03 -0.94 -1.77
N VAL A 71 3.72 -1.32 -0.55
CA VAL A 71 3.06 -2.60 -0.27
C VAL A 71 1.55 -2.45 -0.40
N VAL A 72 0.96 -3.27 -1.27
CA VAL A 72 -0.49 -3.41 -1.41
C VAL A 72 -0.96 -4.54 -0.51
N ASN A 73 -1.97 -4.29 0.33
CA ASN A 73 -2.57 -5.31 1.18
C ASN A 73 -3.47 -6.24 0.34
N ASP A 74 -2.83 -7.16 -0.36
CA ASP A 74 -3.49 -8.17 -1.18
C ASP A 74 -2.71 -9.49 -1.06
N ARG A 75 -3.43 -10.57 -0.82
CA ARG A 75 -2.83 -11.91 -0.66
C ARG A 75 -2.46 -12.58 -1.98
N SER A 76 -2.90 -12.04 -3.12
CA SER A 76 -2.48 -12.53 -4.42
C SER A 76 -1.01 -12.21 -4.69
N LEU A 77 -0.41 -12.95 -5.61
CA LEU A 77 0.98 -12.73 -5.99
C LEU A 77 1.01 -11.70 -7.12
N ASN A 78 1.59 -10.52 -6.85
CA ASN A 78 1.74 -9.46 -7.83
C ASN A 78 2.83 -8.46 -7.45
N ALA A 79 3.48 -7.90 -8.47
CA ALA A 79 4.25 -6.68 -8.43
C ALA A 79 4.04 -5.94 -9.75
N PHE A 80 4.14 -4.62 -9.76
CA PHE A 80 3.98 -3.83 -10.99
C PHE A 80 4.46 -2.40 -10.79
N VAL A 81 4.75 -1.73 -11.89
CA VAL A 81 5.03 -0.29 -11.92
C VAL A 81 3.82 0.46 -12.51
N ALA A 82 3.44 1.56 -11.86
CA ALA A 82 2.35 2.41 -12.31
C ALA A 82 2.87 3.72 -12.95
N ASP A 83 4.04 4.17 -12.51
CA ASP A 83 4.74 5.34 -13.03
C ASP A 83 6.25 5.21 -12.80
N ALA A 84 7.00 6.26 -13.16
CA ALA A 84 8.47 6.26 -13.04
C ALA A 84 9.01 6.39 -11.60
N ARG A 85 8.14 6.48 -10.59
CA ARG A 85 8.52 6.76 -9.20
C ARG A 85 8.03 5.74 -8.19
N HIS A 86 7.17 4.81 -8.61
CA HIS A 86 6.52 3.87 -7.70
C HIS A 86 6.54 2.45 -8.25
N ILE A 87 7.05 1.54 -7.43
CA ILE A 87 6.95 0.10 -7.61
C ILE A 87 5.96 -0.41 -6.56
N PHE A 88 4.96 -1.16 -6.99
CA PHE A 88 3.96 -1.76 -6.13
C PHE A 88 4.24 -3.25 -5.97
N ILE A 89 4.13 -3.75 -4.75
CA ILE A 89 4.26 -5.18 -4.45
C ILE A 89 3.11 -5.61 -3.55
N HIS A 90 2.45 -6.71 -3.90
CA HIS A 90 1.42 -7.27 -3.04
C HIS A 90 2.03 -7.97 -1.83
N SER A 91 1.38 -7.82 -0.69
CA SER A 91 1.80 -8.48 0.56
C SER A 91 1.89 -10.00 0.42
N GLY A 92 1.03 -10.61 -0.41
CA GLY A 92 1.09 -12.04 -0.71
C GLY A 92 2.40 -12.45 -1.38
N LEU A 93 2.87 -11.70 -2.38
CA LEU A 93 4.14 -11.99 -3.04
C LEU A 93 5.32 -11.76 -2.10
N LEU A 94 5.33 -10.64 -1.36
CA LEU A 94 6.39 -10.32 -0.41
C LEU A 94 6.53 -11.39 0.69
N LEU A 95 5.42 -11.90 1.22
CA LEU A 95 5.42 -12.94 2.25
C LEU A 95 5.67 -14.36 1.69
N ARG A 96 5.58 -14.55 0.38
CA ARG A 96 5.88 -15.82 -0.28
C ARG A 96 7.37 -16.05 -0.47
N MET A 97 8.14 -14.98 -0.60
CA MET A 97 9.59 -15.01 -0.76
C MET A 97 10.29 -15.46 0.52
N GLN A 98 11.42 -16.10 0.38
CA GLN A 98 12.20 -16.66 1.50
C GLN A 98 13.59 -16.05 1.64
N ASP A 99 14.12 -15.45 0.56
CA ASP A 99 15.43 -14.82 0.53
C ASP A 99 15.32 -13.37 0.02
N PRO A 100 16.10 -12.43 0.57
CA PRO A 100 16.12 -11.05 0.07
C PRO A 100 16.46 -10.95 -1.42
N ALA A 101 17.27 -11.85 -1.97
CA ALA A 101 17.61 -11.83 -3.38
C ALA A 101 16.39 -12.10 -4.29
N GLU A 102 15.39 -12.88 -3.83
CA GLU A 102 14.12 -13.06 -4.54
C GLU A 102 13.33 -11.75 -4.64
N LEU A 103 13.24 -11.01 -3.53
CA LEU A 103 12.61 -9.69 -3.54
C LEU A 103 13.40 -8.73 -4.43
N GLN A 104 14.72 -8.73 -4.32
CA GLN A 104 15.60 -7.89 -5.14
C GLN A 104 15.51 -8.24 -6.64
N ALA A 105 15.28 -9.50 -7.00
CA ALA A 105 15.04 -9.94 -8.38
C ALA A 105 13.73 -9.33 -8.93
N VAL A 106 12.64 -9.36 -8.15
CA VAL A 106 11.39 -8.69 -8.53
C VAL A 106 11.60 -7.19 -8.67
N LEU A 107 12.25 -6.55 -7.70
CA LEU A 107 12.54 -5.10 -7.76
C LEU A 107 13.43 -4.74 -8.96
N ALA A 108 14.38 -5.60 -9.34
CA ALA A 108 15.23 -5.41 -10.51
C ALA A 108 14.44 -5.50 -11.82
N HIS A 109 13.50 -6.44 -11.90
CA HIS A 109 12.60 -6.57 -13.05
C HIS A 109 11.69 -5.35 -13.18
N GLU A 110 11.05 -4.90 -12.09
CA GLU A 110 10.20 -3.71 -12.08
C GLU A 110 10.99 -2.42 -12.38
N ALA A 111 12.20 -2.29 -11.80
CA ALA A 111 13.10 -1.18 -12.11
C ALA A 111 13.50 -1.14 -13.59
N ALA A 112 13.69 -2.30 -14.22
CA ALA A 112 13.96 -2.40 -15.65
C ALA A 112 12.78 -1.91 -16.49
N HIS A 113 11.54 -2.18 -16.11
CA HIS A 113 10.37 -1.62 -16.78
C HIS A 113 10.36 -0.10 -16.74
N ILE A 114 10.74 0.52 -15.62
CA ILE A 114 10.88 1.98 -15.50
C ILE A 114 12.02 2.49 -16.37
N ALA A 115 13.23 1.94 -16.21
CA ALA A 115 14.43 2.41 -16.89
C ALA A 115 14.36 2.26 -18.42
N ASN A 116 13.76 1.18 -18.90
CA ASN A 116 13.54 0.95 -20.32
C ASN A 116 12.37 1.75 -20.90
N GLY A 117 11.62 2.48 -20.09
CA GLY A 117 10.51 3.34 -20.51
C GLY A 117 9.32 2.55 -21.07
N HIS A 118 9.09 1.31 -20.62
CA HIS A 118 8.03 0.45 -21.14
C HIS A 118 6.63 1.05 -20.94
N LEU A 119 6.41 1.80 -19.85
CA LEU A 119 5.14 2.51 -19.62
C LEU A 119 4.97 3.76 -20.49
N THR A 120 6.07 4.46 -20.81
CA THR A 120 6.01 5.73 -21.54
C THR A 120 5.86 5.55 -23.05
N ARG A 121 6.24 4.40 -23.58
CA ARG A 121 6.14 4.05 -25.01
C ARG A 121 4.75 3.60 -25.42
N ARG A 122 3.83 3.38 -24.50
CA ARG A 122 2.47 2.92 -24.83
C ARG A 122 1.67 4.00 -25.56
N PRO A 123 1.01 3.66 -26.69
CA PRO A 123 0.37 4.65 -27.56
C PRO A 123 -0.78 5.40 -26.85
N ALA A 124 -0.95 6.68 -27.23
CA ALA A 124 -2.11 7.55 -27.04
C ALA A 124 -2.90 7.51 -25.71
N ALA A 125 -3.22 6.35 -25.15
CA ALA A 125 -3.88 6.21 -23.84
C ALA A 125 -3.03 6.73 -22.69
N ALA A 126 -1.68 6.62 -22.80
CA ALA A 126 -0.75 7.20 -21.83
C ALA A 126 -0.58 8.72 -21.99
N ARG A 127 -0.80 9.27 -23.20
CA ARG A 127 -0.73 10.71 -23.45
C ARG A 127 -1.95 11.48 -22.98
N SER A 128 -3.12 10.84 -22.96
CA SER A 128 -4.35 11.41 -22.38
C SER A 128 -4.41 11.27 -20.84
N ALA A 129 -3.59 10.38 -20.27
CA ALA A 129 -3.40 10.25 -18.84
C ALA A 129 -2.30 11.21 -18.37
N GLY A 130 -2.51 12.51 -18.52
CA GLY A 130 -1.64 13.56 -17.99
C GLY A 130 -1.39 13.40 -16.48
N SER A 131 -0.55 14.25 -15.90
CA SER A 131 -0.17 14.24 -14.48
C SER A 131 -1.34 14.02 -13.50
N ALA A 132 -2.55 14.47 -13.86
CA ALA A 132 -3.78 14.29 -13.11
C ALA A 132 -4.28 12.83 -13.06
N ALA A 133 -4.04 12.01 -14.11
CA ALA A 133 -4.44 10.60 -14.07
C ALA A 133 -3.41 9.75 -13.28
N ARG A 134 -2.13 10.15 -13.32
CA ARG A 134 -1.08 9.54 -12.47
C ARG A 134 -1.32 9.89 -11.01
N MET A 135 -1.68 11.14 -10.72
CA MET A 135 -2.09 11.58 -9.39
C MET A 135 -3.37 10.84 -8.95
N GLY A 136 -4.39 10.77 -9.80
CA GLY A 136 -5.61 10.02 -9.52
C GLY A 136 -5.38 8.54 -9.25
N LEU A 137 -4.39 7.91 -9.90
CA LEU A 137 -4.01 6.53 -9.67
C LEU A 137 -3.35 6.34 -8.30
N LEU A 138 -2.38 7.19 -7.97
CA LEU A 138 -1.73 7.20 -6.66
C LEU A 138 -2.72 7.56 -5.55
N LEU A 139 -3.58 8.53 -5.82
CA LEU A 139 -4.63 8.97 -4.92
C LEU A 139 -5.66 7.87 -4.66
N ALA A 140 -5.99 7.08 -5.66
CA ALA A 140 -6.93 5.97 -5.50
C ALA A 140 -6.34 4.77 -4.76
N LEU A 141 -5.07 4.49 -4.98
CA LEU A 141 -4.35 3.48 -4.19
C LEU A 141 -4.21 3.92 -2.73
N ALA A 142 -3.95 5.21 -2.49
CA ALA A 142 -3.97 5.80 -1.16
C ALA A 142 -5.38 5.82 -0.54
N ALA A 143 -6.41 6.04 -1.33
CA ALA A 143 -7.81 6.09 -0.90
C ALA A 143 -8.34 4.74 -0.42
N GLY A 144 -8.00 3.66 -1.12
CA GLY A 144 -8.33 2.30 -0.68
C GLY A 144 -7.72 1.99 0.69
N ALA A 145 -6.54 2.53 0.98
CA ALA A 145 -5.85 2.29 2.25
C ALA A 145 -6.47 2.96 3.48
N ALA A 146 -7.18 4.07 3.29
CA ALA A 146 -7.57 4.94 4.40
C ALA A 146 -9.04 4.86 4.80
N SER A 147 -9.92 4.39 3.92
CA SER A 147 -11.36 4.57 4.15
C SER A 147 -12.02 3.43 4.90
N GLY A 148 -11.46 2.22 4.94
CA GLY A 148 -12.17 1.05 5.48
C GLY A 148 -13.55 0.82 4.84
N ASN A 149 -13.93 1.64 3.86
CA ASN A 149 -15.23 1.66 3.22
C ASN A 149 -15.08 1.32 1.72
N SER A 150 -15.69 0.21 1.32
CA SER A 150 -15.58 -0.42 0.01
C SER A 150 -16.11 0.40 -1.17
N GLU A 151 -16.86 1.46 -0.95
CA GLU A 151 -17.49 2.25 -2.02
C GLU A 151 -16.55 3.23 -2.73
N VAL A 152 -15.48 3.67 -2.07
CA VAL A 152 -14.57 4.69 -2.60
C VAL A 152 -13.48 4.10 -3.49
N GLY A 153 -13.13 2.84 -3.29
CA GLY A 153 -12.12 2.13 -4.10
C GLY A 153 -12.65 1.62 -5.45
N ALA A 154 -13.95 1.61 -5.67
CA ALA A 154 -14.58 0.99 -6.84
C ALA A 154 -14.25 1.68 -8.18
N GLY A 155 -13.82 2.94 -8.16
CA GLY A 155 -13.47 3.67 -9.38
C GLY A 155 -12.09 3.40 -9.95
N LEU A 156 -11.15 2.89 -9.14
CA LEU A 156 -9.73 2.89 -9.49
C LEU A 156 -8.96 1.65 -9.01
N ALA A 157 -9.65 0.53 -8.77
CA ALA A 157 -8.99 -0.74 -8.46
C ALA A 157 -8.08 -1.16 -9.61
N ILE A 158 -6.84 -0.69 -9.54
CA ILE A 158 -5.77 -1.17 -10.38
C ILE A 158 -5.44 -2.57 -9.90
N GLY A 159 -5.71 -3.48 -10.72
CA GLY A 159 -5.29 -4.86 -10.53
C GLY A 159 -6.40 -5.87 -10.49
N SER A 160 -7.64 -5.54 -10.16
CA SER A 160 -8.59 -6.63 -10.00
C SER A 160 -9.81 -6.63 -10.90
N THR A 161 -10.35 -5.51 -11.37
CA THR A 161 -11.72 -5.54 -11.85
C THR A 161 -11.98 -5.09 -13.28
N SER A 162 -11.16 -4.25 -13.91
CA SER A 162 -11.42 -3.87 -15.29
C SER A 162 -10.46 -4.55 -16.29
N ALA A 163 -11.01 -5.17 -17.33
CA ALA A 163 -10.25 -5.74 -18.44
C ALA A 163 -9.37 -4.67 -19.12
N ALA A 164 -9.80 -3.42 -19.13
CA ALA A 164 -9.07 -2.29 -19.68
C ALA A 164 -7.82 -1.95 -18.84
N ALA A 165 -7.92 -1.94 -17.50
CA ALA A 165 -6.77 -1.72 -16.64
C ALA A 165 -5.75 -2.86 -16.78
N ARG A 166 -6.21 -4.11 -16.83
CA ARG A 166 -5.33 -5.26 -17.04
C ARG A 166 -4.59 -5.18 -18.39
N ARG A 167 -5.26 -4.78 -19.48
CA ARG A 167 -4.60 -4.57 -20.78
C ARG A 167 -3.62 -3.40 -20.76
N PHE A 168 -3.92 -2.36 -19.99
CA PHE A 168 -3.02 -1.21 -19.87
C PHE A 168 -1.70 -1.58 -19.18
N PHE A 169 -1.73 -2.44 -18.15
CA PHE A 169 -0.55 -2.87 -17.43
C PHE A 169 0.10 -4.15 -17.98
N ALA A 170 -0.55 -4.90 -18.90
CA ALA A 170 0.07 -6.07 -19.50
C ALA A 170 1.25 -5.70 -20.41
N HIS A 171 2.42 -6.26 -20.11
CA HIS A 171 3.63 -6.06 -20.90
C HIS A 171 3.71 -7.01 -22.08
N THR A 172 4.37 -6.60 -23.15
CA THR A 172 4.62 -7.46 -24.30
C THR A 172 5.73 -8.48 -23.96
N ARG A 173 5.77 -9.61 -24.70
CA ARG A 173 6.85 -10.61 -24.53
C ARG A 173 8.24 -10.01 -24.72
N ALA A 174 8.38 -9.05 -25.63
CA ALA A 174 9.66 -8.37 -25.90
C ALA A 174 10.05 -7.44 -24.72
N GLU A 175 9.10 -6.72 -24.15
CA GLU A 175 9.32 -5.90 -22.96
C GLU A 175 9.72 -6.75 -21.76
N GLU A 176 9.08 -7.92 -21.58
CA GLU A 176 9.40 -8.87 -20.51
C GLU A 176 10.84 -9.41 -20.66
N ALA A 177 11.20 -9.89 -21.86
CA ALA A 177 12.56 -10.37 -22.13
C ALA A 177 13.62 -9.28 -21.91
N SER A 178 13.31 -8.05 -22.31
CA SER A 178 14.18 -6.88 -22.07
C SER A 178 14.31 -6.55 -20.59
N ALA A 179 13.21 -6.65 -19.83
CA ALA A 179 13.19 -6.40 -18.38
C ALA A 179 13.99 -7.48 -17.63
N ASP A 180 13.84 -8.77 -17.99
CA ASP A 180 14.62 -9.85 -17.40
C ASP A 180 16.12 -9.65 -17.61
N GLN A 181 16.54 -9.37 -18.86
CA GLN A 181 17.96 -9.16 -19.19
C GLN A 181 18.54 -7.94 -18.46
N ALA A 182 17.80 -6.83 -18.40
CA ALA A 182 18.23 -5.64 -17.69
C ALA A 182 18.26 -5.88 -16.16
N GLY A 183 17.22 -6.50 -15.62
CA GLY A 183 17.11 -6.85 -14.21
C GLY A 183 18.27 -7.73 -13.74
N MET A 184 18.60 -8.79 -14.48
CA MET A 184 19.76 -9.64 -14.16
C MET A 184 21.08 -8.86 -14.18
N ARG A 185 21.26 -7.92 -15.14
CA ARG A 185 22.45 -7.05 -15.14
C ARG A 185 22.50 -6.15 -13.90
N TYR A 186 21.35 -5.58 -13.48
CA TYR A 186 21.28 -4.75 -12.27
C TYR A 186 21.60 -5.56 -11.02
N MET A 187 21.11 -6.80 -10.91
CA MET A 187 21.45 -7.71 -9.81
C MET A 187 22.95 -7.94 -9.74
N VAL A 188 23.57 -8.32 -10.86
CA VAL A 188 25.03 -8.56 -10.93
C VAL A 188 25.82 -7.31 -10.54
N GLN A 189 25.46 -6.13 -11.06
CA GLN A 189 26.12 -4.86 -10.72
C GLN A 189 25.97 -4.51 -9.24
N SER A 190 24.92 -5.03 -8.61
CA SER A 190 24.63 -4.84 -7.17
C SER A 190 25.24 -5.94 -6.30
N GLY A 191 25.97 -6.91 -6.86
CA GLY A 191 26.53 -8.05 -6.13
C GLY A 191 25.47 -9.05 -5.66
N ILE A 192 24.33 -9.13 -6.33
CA ILE A 192 23.21 -10.03 -6.00
C ILE A 192 23.21 -11.18 -7.00
N ASP A 193 23.03 -12.41 -6.50
CA ASP A 193 22.99 -13.60 -7.35
C ASP A 193 21.76 -13.55 -8.30
N PRO A 194 21.98 -13.52 -9.63
CA PRO A 194 20.88 -13.52 -10.60
C PRO A 194 20.10 -14.84 -10.62
N ALA A 195 20.59 -15.93 -10.03
CA ALA A 195 19.86 -17.18 -9.89
C ALA A 195 18.54 -17.03 -9.11
N ALA A 196 18.45 -16.03 -8.22
CA ALA A 196 17.20 -15.68 -7.53
C ALA A 196 16.06 -15.32 -8.50
N MET A 197 16.36 -14.84 -9.70
CA MET A 197 15.34 -14.60 -10.73
C MET A 197 14.66 -15.92 -11.15
N LEU A 198 15.40 -17.04 -11.26
CA LEU A 198 14.82 -18.35 -11.56
C LEU A 198 13.90 -18.80 -10.44
N THR A 199 14.31 -18.63 -9.18
CA THR A 199 13.48 -18.96 -8.02
C THR A 199 12.15 -18.20 -8.04
N VAL A 200 12.19 -16.91 -8.41
CA VAL A 200 10.97 -16.09 -8.56
C VAL A 200 10.10 -16.62 -9.71
N LEU A 201 10.68 -16.92 -10.87
CA LEU A 201 9.90 -17.47 -12.00
C LEU A 201 9.28 -18.83 -11.64
N ASP A 202 9.95 -19.63 -10.81
CA ASP A 202 9.45 -20.92 -10.34
C ASP A 202 8.22 -20.80 -9.44
N ILE A 203 8.07 -19.70 -8.70
CA ILE A 203 6.84 -19.42 -7.91
C ILE A 203 5.60 -19.46 -8.82
N PHE A 204 5.77 -19.05 -10.07
CA PHE A 204 4.68 -18.91 -11.05
C PHE A 204 4.62 -20.06 -12.07
N ARG A 205 5.52 -21.04 -11.99
CA ARG A 205 5.58 -22.16 -12.94
C ARG A 205 4.27 -22.94 -12.97
N GLY A 206 3.77 -23.21 -14.16
CA GLY A 206 2.53 -23.96 -14.40
C GLY A 206 1.26 -23.12 -14.35
N GLN A 207 1.33 -21.86 -13.94
CA GLN A 207 0.16 -20.98 -13.94
C GLN A 207 -0.29 -20.58 -15.37
N GLU A 208 0.61 -20.62 -16.34
CA GLU A 208 0.30 -20.39 -17.75
C GLU A 208 -0.72 -21.40 -18.31
N ALA A 209 -0.80 -22.60 -17.73
CA ALA A 209 -1.78 -23.63 -18.09
C ALA A 209 -3.18 -23.38 -17.47
N LEU A 210 -3.29 -22.47 -16.50
CA LEU A 210 -4.56 -22.14 -15.87
C LEU A 210 -5.40 -21.20 -16.72
N SER A 211 -6.72 -21.29 -16.59
CA SER A 211 -7.61 -20.26 -17.16
C SER A 211 -7.30 -18.89 -16.54
N VAL A 212 -7.43 -17.82 -17.34
CA VAL A 212 -7.08 -16.43 -16.96
C VAL A 212 -7.67 -16.00 -15.59
N GLY A 213 -8.87 -16.47 -15.26
CA GLY A 213 -9.50 -16.15 -13.96
C GLY A 213 -8.84 -16.81 -12.76
N ARG A 214 -8.03 -17.86 -12.97
CA ARG A 214 -7.32 -18.61 -11.91
C ARG A 214 -5.83 -18.30 -11.84
N GLN A 215 -5.30 -17.52 -12.81
CA GLN A 215 -3.91 -17.07 -12.80
C GLN A 215 -3.73 -15.94 -11.78
N ASP A 216 -2.57 -15.91 -11.12
CA ASP A 216 -2.19 -14.75 -10.32
C ASP A 216 -2.10 -13.48 -11.18
N PRO A 217 -2.39 -12.30 -10.61
CA PRO A 217 -2.31 -11.05 -11.33
C PRO A 217 -0.94 -10.80 -11.97
N TYR A 218 0.15 -11.26 -11.34
CA TYR A 218 1.51 -11.14 -11.89
C TYR A 218 1.64 -11.77 -13.27
N ILE A 219 1.20 -13.03 -13.45
CA ILE A 219 1.28 -13.72 -14.75
C ILE A 219 0.42 -13.03 -15.81
N ARG A 220 -0.66 -12.39 -15.43
CA ARG A 220 -1.51 -11.64 -16.37
C ARG A 220 -0.89 -10.32 -16.84
N THR A 221 -0.04 -9.71 -16.00
CA THR A 221 0.68 -8.47 -16.33
C THR A 221 2.08 -8.75 -16.92
N HIS A 222 2.71 -9.84 -16.49
CA HIS A 222 4.05 -10.30 -16.87
C HIS A 222 3.99 -11.74 -17.39
N PRO A 223 3.57 -11.97 -18.65
CA PRO A 223 3.39 -13.31 -19.18
C PRO A 223 4.68 -14.16 -19.10
N LEU A 224 4.59 -15.28 -18.38
CA LEU A 224 5.68 -16.24 -18.28
C LEU A 224 5.71 -17.11 -19.54
N THR A 225 6.83 -17.13 -20.23
CA THR A 225 7.06 -17.98 -21.39
C THR A 225 8.27 -18.90 -21.19
N ARG A 226 8.28 -20.04 -21.87
CA ARG A 226 9.44 -20.96 -21.84
C ARG A 226 10.72 -20.28 -22.31
N ASP A 227 10.61 -19.35 -23.25
CA ASP A 227 11.76 -18.62 -23.77
C ASP A 227 12.36 -17.67 -22.74
N ARG A 228 11.53 -17.02 -21.90
CA ARG A 228 12.02 -16.22 -20.76
C ARG A 228 12.82 -17.10 -19.80
N ILE A 229 12.25 -18.23 -19.38
CA ILE A 229 12.93 -19.16 -18.46
C ILE A 229 14.27 -19.60 -19.05
N ARG A 230 14.31 -20.04 -20.30
CA ARG A 230 15.56 -20.47 -20.98
C ARG A 230 16.60 -19.35 -21.07
N THR A 231 16.15 -18.11 -21.33
CA THR A 231 17.06 -16.96 -21.40
C THR A 231 17.69 -16.66 -20.05
N VAL A 232 16.90 -16.71 -18.97
CA VAL A 232 17.39 -16.51 -17.60
C VAL A 232 18.33 -17.67 -17.22
N GLU A 233 17.96 -18.92 -17.50
CA GLU A 233 18.81 -20.09 -17.27
C GLU A 233 20.16 -19.97 -18.00
N ALA A 234 20.14 -19.58 -19.27
CA ALA A 234 21.36 -19.39 -20.06
C ALA A 234 22.25 -18.28 -19.49
N PHE A 235 21.66 -17.18 -19.03
CA PHE A 235 22.41 -16.09 -18.40
C PHE A 235 23.06 -16.54 -17.08
N VAL A 236 22.32 -17.24 -16.24
CA VAL A 236 22.82 -17.75 -14.94
C VAL A 236 23.92 -18.79 -15.19
N ASN A 237 23.70 -19.77 -16.06
CA ASN A 237 24.67 -20.82 -16.36
C ASN A 237 25.97 -20.30 -17.05
N GLY A 238 25.85 -19.27 -17.87
CA GLY A 238 26.99 -18.63 -18.53
C GLY A 238 27.90 -17.85 -17.57
N ARG A 239 27.48 -17.64 -16.33
CA ARG A 239 28.25 -16.91 -15.30
C ARG A 239 28.74 -17.78 -14.16
N SER A 240 28.72 -19.11 -14.33
CA SER A 240 29.26 -20.03 -13.33
C SER A 240 30.71 -19.68 -13.01
N GLY A 241 30.97 -19.02 -11.92
CA GLY A 241 32.32 -18.71 -11.43
C GLY A 241 32.51 -17.43 -10.61
N ALA A 242 31.77 -16.34 -10.86
CA ALA A 242 32.09 -15.05 -10.20
C ALA A 242 31.02 -14.54 -9.25
N ALA A 243 29.78 -14.96 -9.34
CA ALA A 243 28.67 -14.56 -8.47
C ALA A 243 27.67 -15.70 -8.23
N ALA A 244 27.94 -16.90 -8.76
CA ALA A 244 27.07 -18.06 -8.53
C ALA A 244 27.17 -18.47 -7.06
N GLY A 245 26.02 -18.45 -6.36
CA GLY A 245 25.95 -18.84 -4.94
C GLY A 245 26.41 -17.76 -3.96
N ALA A 246 26.51 -16.48 -4.38
CA ALA A 246 26.77 -15.40 -3.44
C ALA A 246 25.57 -15.31 -2.46
N GLU A 247 25.81 -15.63 -1.19
CA GLU A 247 24.83 -15.42 -0.15
C GLU A 247 24.43 -13.94 -0.10
N SER A 248 23.13 -13.67 0.07
CA SER A 248 22.65 -12.32 0.35
C SER A 248 23.41 -11.72 1.52
N ASN A 249 23.83 -10.46 1.41
CA ASN A 249 24.61 -9.83 2.47
C ASN A 249 23.80 -9.76 3.78
N ALA A 250 24.51 -9.69 4.92
CA ALA A 250 23.90 -9.73 6.25
C ALA A 250 22.86 -8.61 6.46
N GLU A 251 23.11 -7.44 5.89
CA GLU A 251 22.19 -6.30 5.99
C GLU A 251 20.90 -6.56 5.22
N ALA A 252 20.99 -7.11 4.00
CA ALA A 252 19.81 -7.47 3.20
C ALA A 252 18.98 -8.54 3.91
N ARG A 253 19.63 -9.59 4.46
CA ARG A 253 18.94 -10.62 5.25
C ARG A 253 18.25 -10.02 6.48
N TYR A 254 18.91 -9.10 7.15
CA TYR A 254 18.36 -8.43 8.33
C TYR A 254 17.09 -7.62 7.99
N TRP A 255 17.16 -6.75 6.98
CA TRP A 255 16.01 -5.95 6.58
C TRP A 255 14.86 -6.80 6.03
N PHE A 256 15.18 -7.82 5.25
CA PHE A 256 14.17 -8.74 4.73
C PHE A 256 13.44 -9.47 5.86
N ALA A 257 14.18 -9.98 6.85
CA ALA A 257 13.60 -10.65 8.01
C ALA A 257 12.72 -9.69 8.85
N ARG A 258 13.15 -8.44 9.02
CA ARG A 258 12.37 -7.42 9.73
C ARG A 258 11.05 -7.10 9.03
N ILE A 259 11.11 -6.75 7.74
CA ILE A 259 9.88 -6.38 7.01
C ILE A 259 8.91 -7.55 6.89
N THR A 260 9.39 -8.75 6.55
CA THR A 260 8.54 -9.95 6.46
C THR A 260 8.02 -10.39 7.83
N GLY A 261 8.84 -10.28 8.85
CA GLY A 261 8.47 -10.55 10.24
C GLY A 261 7.38 -9.60 10.74
N LYS A 262 7.55 -8.29 10.54
CA LYS A 262 6.55 -7.27 10.91
C LYS A 262 5.28 -7.42 10.11
N LEU A 263 5.38 -7.50 8.79
CA LEU A 263 4.24 -7.65 7.88
C LEU A 263 3.45 -8.93 8.19
N GLY A 264 4.14 -10.06 8.30
CA GLY A 264 3.51 -11.34 8.66
C GLY A 264 2.90 -11.32 10.07
N GLY A 265 3.53 -10.61 11.01
CA GLY A 265 2.99 -10.38 12.35
C GLY A 265 1.62 -9.69 12.32
N PHE A 266 1.45 -8.66 11.49
CA PHE A 266 0.19 -7.92 11.37
C PHE A 266 -0.87 -8.60 10.49
N LEU A 267 -0.45 -9.35 9.45
CA LEU A 267 -1.40 -9.93 8.49
C LEU A 267 -1.86 -11.35 8.82
N ASN A 268 -1.11 -12.08 9.63
CA ASN A 268 -1.48 -13.43 10.05
C ASN A 268 -2.32 -13.39 11.33
N ALA A 269 -3.13 -14.44 11.53
CA ALA A 269 -3.87 -14.59 12.78
C ALA A 269 -2.89 -14.67 13.98
N PRO A 270 -3.10 -13.91 15.06
CA PRO A 270 -2.18 -13.85 16.20
C PRO A 270 -1.83 -15.21 16.80
N ARG A 271 -2.84 -16.10 16.93
CA ARG A 271 -2.64 -17.47 17.42
C ARG A 271 -1.70 -18.29 16.52
N GLN A 272 -1.77 -18.09 15.21
CA GLN A 272 -0.89 -18.75 14.26
C GLN A 272 0.54 -18.23 14.42
N THR A 273 0.73 -16.91 14.48
CA THR A 273 2.03 -16.28 14.71
C THR A 273 2.68 -16.79 16.00
N LEU A 274 1.94 -16.82 17.12
CA LEU A 274 2.45 -17.30 18.40
C LEU A 274 2.84 -18.79 18.37
N ARG A 275 2.14 -19.63 17.60
CA ARG A 275 2.52 -21.03 17.42
C ARG A 275 3.79 -21.20 16.60
N GLN A 276 3.92 -20.41 15.51
CA GLN A 276 5.07 -20.50 14.59
C GLN A 276 6.38 -20.01 15.23
N VAL A 277 6.31 -18.94 16.01
CA VAL A 277 7.51 -18.34 16.63
C VAL A 277 8.05 -19.20 17.78
N GLY A 278 7.19 -19.96 18.45
CA GLY A 278 7.59 -20.68 19.64
C GLY A 278 7.85 -19.77 20.86
N ARG A 279 7.76 -20.34 22.06
CA ARG A 279 7.95 -19.57 23.31
C ARG A 279 9.42 -19.32 23.64
N ASN A 280 10.30 -20.20 23.19
CA ASN A 280 11.72 -20.21 23.58
C ASN A 280 12.64 -19.47 22.61
N ASP A 281 12.13 -19.07 21.43
CA ASP A 281 12.92 -18.26 20.49
C ASP A 281 12.99 -16.82 21.01
N GLN A 282 14.19 -16.42 21.44
CA GLN A 282 14.50 -15.08 21.96
C GLN A 282 15.11 -14.17 20.91
N GLY A 283 15.17 -14.61 19.64
CA GLY A 283 15.69 -13.80 18.55
C GLY A 283 14.88 -12.53 18.32
N GLU A 284 15.51 -11.52 17.75
CA GLU A 284 14.94 -10.19 17.51
C GLU A 284 13.61 -10.28 16.71
N ILE A 285 13.62 -11.00 15.59
CA ILE A 285 12.42 -11.14 14.73
C ILE A 285 11.31 -11.94 15.41
N ALA A 286 11.66 -12.96 16.17
CA ALA A 286 10.71 -13.74 16.97
C ALA A 286 10.02 -12.86 18.02
N THR A 287 10.80 -12.04 18.72
CA THR A 287 10.30 -11.08 19.71
C THR A 287 9.40 -10.03 19.07
N LEU A 288 9.78 -9.47 17.91
CA LEU A 288 8.96 -8.54 17.12
C LEU A 288 7.60 -9.17 16.76
N ARG A 289 7.61 -10.39 16.23
CA ARG A 289 6.39 -11.11 15.86
C ARG A 289 5.49 -11.39 17.06
N ARG A 290 6.06 -11.73 18.23
CA ARG A 290 5.29 -11.91 19.46
C ARG A 290 4.68 -10.62 19.96
N ALA A 291 5.45 -9.52 19.96
CA ALA A 291 4.94 -8.20 20.34
C ALA A 291 3.69 -7.83 19.55
N ILE A 292 3.76 -7.98 18.22
CA ILE A 292 2.65 -7.67 17.32
C ILE A 292 1.46 -8.62 17.56
N ALA A 293 1.72 -9.93 17.72
CA ALA A 293 0.66 -10.91 17.95
C ALA A 293 -0.07 -10.69 19.29
N TYR A 294 0.64 -10.30 20.36
CA TYR A 294 0.02 -9.92 21.62
C TYR A 294 -0.77 -8.62 21.48
N HIS A 295 -0.24 -7.65 20.77
CA HIS A 295 -0.94 -6.40 20.49
C HIS A 295 -2.28 -6.65 19.76
N GLN A 296 -2.26 -7.43 18.69
CA GLN A 296 -3.49 -7.80 17.96
C GLN A 296 -4.46 -8.66 18.77
N SER A 297 -3.95 -9.35 19.79
CA SER A 297 -4.78 -10.10 20.75
C SER A 297 -5.31 -9.23 21.91
N THR A 298 -5.14 -7.91 21.81
CA THR A 298 -5.50 -6.93 22.86
C THR A 298 -4.81 -7.16 24.20
N ASP A 299 -3.66 -7.85 24.20
CA ASP A 299 -2.82 -8.06 25.38
C ASP A 299 -1.68 -7.03 25.41
N ALA A 300 -2.04 -5.81 25.76
CA ALA A 300 -1.10 -4.70 25.78
C ALA A 300 0.09 -4.93 26.72
N SER A 301 -0.14 -5.59 27.86
CA SER A 301 0.91 -5.86 28.85
C SER A 301 2.03 -6.74 28.27
N ARG A 302 1.67 -7.89 27.67
CA ARG A 302 2.65 -8.74 27.01
C ARG A 302 3.27 -8.09 25.79
N ALA A 303 2.50 -7.37 24.99
CA ALA A 303 3.03 -6.63 23.84
C ALA A 303 4.09 -5.61 24.24
N ILE A 304 3.84 -4.79 25.27
CA ILE A 304 4.79 -3.80 25.79
C ILE A 304 6.03 -4.49 26.36
N SER A 305 5.88 -5.62 27.07
CA SER A 305 7.00 -6.39 27.58
C SER A 305 7.92 -6.89 26.46
N GLU A 306 7.37 -7.43 25.37
CA GLU A 306 8.17 -7.89 24.22
C GLU A 306 8.85 -6.71 23.51
N VAL A 307 8.18 -5.56 23.34
CA VAL A 307 8.82 -4.36 22.77
C VAL A 307 9.91 -3.84 23.70
N GLY A 308 9.73 -3.94 25.02
CA GLY A 308 10.78 -3.61 25.99
C GLY A 308 12.05 -4.44 25.77
N ARG A 309 11.92 -5.74 25.43
CA ARG A 309 13.07 -6.60 25.06
C ARG A 309 13.73 -6.14 23.75
N LEU A 310 12.92 -5.78 22.74
CA LEU A 310 13.48 -5.24 21.49
C LEU A 310 14.29 -3.97 21.74
N LEU A 311 13.81 -3.08 22.59
CA LEU A 311 14.51 -1.86 22.97
C LEU A 311 15.77 -2.11 23.82
N GLN A 312 15.81 -3.22 24.56
CA GLN A 312 17.06 -3.66 25.22
C GLN A 312 18.09 -4.16 24.19
N MET A 313 17.66 -4.88 23.17
CA MET A 313 18.54 -5.34 22.08
C MET A 313 19.02 -4.17 21.21
N ARG A 314 18.14 -3.19 20.94
CA ARG A 314 18.40 -2.04 20.06
C ARG A 314 17.85 -0.74 20.65
N PRO A 315 18.54 -0.10 21.60
CA PRO A 315 18.04 1.06 22.33
C PRO A 315 17.78 2.30 21.45
N ASN A 316 18.48 2.40 20.33
CA ASN A 316 18.41 3.54 19.40
C ASN A 316 17.69 3.20 18.09
N ASP A 317 16.85 2.17 18.07
CA ASP A 317 16.02 1.84 16.92
C ASP A 317 14.73 2.68 16.93
N PRO A 318 14.53 3.58 15.95
CA PRO A 318 13.36 4.45 15.91
C PRO A 318 12.05 3.68 15.68
N TYR A 319 12.12 2.56 14.99
CA TYR A 319 10.92 1.78 14.62
C TYR A 319 10.39 0.95 15.80
N TYR A 320 11.27 0.50 16.70
CA TYR A 320 10.82 -0.14 17.94
C TYR A 320 10.26 0.88 18.94
N GLN A 321 10.77 2.10 18.97
CA GLN A 321 10.15 3.21 19.71
C GLN A 321 8.79 3.58 19.11
N GLU A 322 8.68 3.59 17.78
CA GLU A 322 7.42 3.83 17.07
C GLU A 322 6.38 2.74 17.37
N LEU A 323 6.78 1.45 17.30
CA LEU A 323 5.92 0.32 17.64
C LEU A 323 5.43 0.39 19.10
N GLN A 324 6.31 0.76 20.03
CA GLN A 324 5.91 1.01 21.42
C GLN A 324 4.87 2.12 21.51
N GLY A 325 5.10 3.22 20.81
CA GLY A 325 4.17 4.35 20.72
C GLY A 325 2.81 3.93 20.18
N GLN A 326 2.78 3.12 19.12
CA GLN A 326 1.56 2.59 18.52
C GLN A 326 0.78 1.72 19.51
N ILE A 327 1.43 0.74 20.15
CA ILE A 327 0.80 -0.16 21.12
C ILE A 327 0.22 0.63 22.28
N LEU A 328 0.97 1.58 22.83
CA LEU A 328 0.52 2.45 23.92
C LEU A 328 -0.67 3.33 23.51
N PHE A 329 -0.60 3.89 22.30
CA PHE A 329 -1.68 4.72 21.74
C PHE A 329 -2.98 3.92 21.58
N GLU A 330 -2.92 2.75 20.97
CA GLU A 330 -4.08 1.88 20.74
C GLU A 330 -4.63 1.30 22.06
N SER A 331 -3.78 1.18 23.08
CA SER A 331 -4.17 0.86 24.47
C SER A 331 -4.66 2.07 25.25
N ARG A 332 -4.86 3.23 24.61
CA ARG A 332 -5.33 4.48 25.19
C ARG A 332 -4.40 5.10 26.27
N ASN A 333 -3.17 4.66 26.37
CA ASN A 333 -2.15 5.27 27.22
C ASN A 333 -1.44 6.40 26.46
N PHE A 334 -2.18 7.49 26.22
CA PHE A 334 -1.72 8.56 25.34
C PHE A 334 -0.48 9.29 25.87
N GLY A 335 -0.36 9.48 27.19
CA GLY A 335 0.81 10.12 27.79
C GLY A 335 2.10 9.33 27.53
N ALA A 336 2.09 8.02 27.75
CA ALA A 336 3.23 7.16 27.47
C ALA A 336 3.48 7.02 25.96
N ALA A 337 2.43 7.00 25.12
CA ALA A 337 2.56 7.01 23.67
C ALA A 337 3.30 8.26 23.18
N VAL A 338 2.98 9.44 23.70
CA VAL A 338 3.68 10.69 23.39
C VAL A 338 5.17 10.58 23.70
N GLN A 339 5.57 9.99 24.83
CA GLN A 339 6.98 9.83 25.19
C GLN A 339 7.71 8.87 24.22
N ALA A 340 7.10 7.74 23.90
CA ALA A 340 7.68 6.77 22.98
C ALA A 340 7.84 7.35 21.54
N TYR A 341 6.81 8.01 21.03
CA TYR A 341 6.89 8.70 19.73
C TYR A 341 7.87 9.88 19.74
N ALA A 342 7.97 10.64 20.83
CA ALA A 342 8.96 11.69 20.95
C ALA A 342 10.39 11.14 20.82
N ARG A 343 10.67 9.98 21.45
CA ARG A 343 11.95 9.31 21.30
C ARG A 343 12.17 8.80 19.86
N ALA A 344 11.14 8.22 19.23
CA ALA A 344 11.21 7.81 17.83
C ALA A 344 11.55 9.00 16.90
N VAL A 345 10.92 10.16 17.09
CA VAL A 345 11.19 11.38 16.32
C VAL A 345 12.60 11.91 16.56
N GLN A 346 13.14 11.81 17.79
CA GLN A 346 14.53 12.18 18.05
C GLN A 346 15.52 11.32 17.25
N LEU A 347 15.24 10.01 17.10
CA LEU A 347 16.07 9.06 16.38
C LEU A 347 15.89 9.14 14.86
N ALA A 348 14.68 9.45 14.39
CA ALA A 348 14.34 9.59 12.97
C ALA A 348 13.55 10.88 12.69
N PRO A 349 14.17 12.07 12.80
CA PRO A 349 13.46 13.35 12.77
C PRO A 349 12.87 13.73 11.40
N ARG A 350 13.18 12.93 10.38
CA ARG A 350 12.73 13.18 9.00
C ARG A 350 11.73 12.13 8.49
N GLU A 351 11.41 11.12 9.30
CA GLU A 351 10.50 10.04 8.91
C GLU A 351 9.03 10.50 9.00
N PRO A 352 8.31 10.65 7.87
CA PRO A 352 6.99 11.27 7.86
C PRO A 352 5.95 10.45 8.64
N LEU A 353 6.02 9.12 8.61
CA LEU A 353 5.06 8.27 9.31
C LEU A 353 5.25 8.30 10.82
N ILE A 354 6.51 8.36 11.29
CA ILE A 354 6.81 8.54 12.73
C ILE A 354 6.34 9.93 13.19
N LEU A 355 6.59 10.99 12.40
CA LEU A 355 6.09 12.33 12.69
C LEU A 355 4.56 12.35 12.76
N ALA A 356 3.87 11.68 11.82
CA ALA A 356 2.42 11.59 11.81
C ALA A 356 1.88 10.84 13.05
N GLY A 357 2.51 9.73 13.44
CA GLY A 357 2.19 8.99 14.67
C GLY A 357 2.34 9.85 15.91
N TYR A 358 3.43 10.61 16.01
CA TYR A 358 3.68 11.53 17.10
C TYR A 358 2.63 12.64 17.18
N GLY A 359 2.33 13.30 16.06
CA GLY A 359 1.29 14.34 16.00
C GLY A 359 -0.09 13.80 16.42
N ARG A 360 -0.43 12.58 16.01
CA ARG A 360 -1.65 11.90 16.42
C ARG A 360 -1.69 11.65 17.94
N ALA A 361 -0.59 11.17 18.52
CA ALA A 361 -0.49 10.92 19.95
C ALA A 361 -0.65 12.22 20.78
N LEU A 362 -0.03 13.32 20.31
CA LEU A 362 -0.17 14.65 20.92
C LEU A 362 -1.63 15.14 20.88
N LEU A 363 -2.31 14.99 19.74
CA LEU A 363 -3.73 15.33 19.62
C LEU A 363 -4.63 14.49 20.54
N ALA A 364 -4.31 13.20 20.70
CA ALA A 364 -5.09 12.32 21.55
C ALA A 364 -4.88 12.60 23.06
N ALA A 365 -3.69 13.06 23.44
CA ALA A 365 -3.40 13.50 24.81
C ALA A 365 -4.12 14.81 25.17
N ASP A 366 -4.55 15.57 24.18
CA ASP A 366 -5.41 16.76 24.22
C ASP A 366 -5.00 17.82 25.26
N THR A 367 -3.72 18.13 25.31
CA THR A 367 -3.18 19.24 26.11
C THR A 367 -3.00 20.49 25.23
N ARG A 368 -3.08 21.67 25.82
CA ARG A 368 -2.89 22.94 25.08
C ARG A 368 -1.52 22.98 24.37
N SER A 369 -0.45 22.64 25.07
CA SER A 369 0.90 22.57 24.49
C SER A 369 1.04 21.46 23.46
N GLY A 370 0.44 20.29 23.72
CA GLY A 370 0.42 19.16 22.79
C GLY A 370 -0.29 19.48 21.48
N ASN A 371 -1.40 20.19 21.52
CA ASN A 371 -2.12 20.62 20.32
C ASN A 371 -1.29 21.59 19.45
N ALA A 372 -0.57 22.54 20.06
CA ALA A 372 0.33 23.43 19.34
C ALA A 372 1.51 22.67 18.73
N GLN A 373 2.13 21.76 19.49
CA GLN A 373 3.23 20.93 19.00
C GLN A 373 2.77 19.95 17.91
N ALA A 374 1.54 19.41 17.97
CA ALA A 374 0.98 18.55 16.95
C ALA A 374 0.89 19.26 15.60
N LEU A 375 0.52 20.53 15.56
CA LEU A 375 0.44 21.33 14.35
C LEU A 375 1.83 21.45 13.67
N ASP A 376 2.89 21.75 14.43
CA ASP A 376 4.26 21.80 13.91
C ASP A 376 4.71 20.45 13.35
N VAL A 377 4.58 19.40 14.17
CA VAL A 377 5.04 18.05 13.79
C VAL A 377 4.30 17.51 12.59
N LEU A 378 2.96 17.68 12.52
CA LEU A 378 2.16 17.25 11.37
C LEU A 378 2.45 18.10 10.12
N GLY A 379 2.76 19.39 10.29
CA GLY A 379 3.24 20.24 9.20
C GLY A 379 4.56 19.73 8.60
N ARG A 380 5.47 19.27 9.45
CA ARG A 380 6.73 18.62 9.03
C ARG A 380 6.48 17.27 8.33
N ALA A 381 5.53 16.47 8.81
CA ALA A 381 5.12 15.24 8.14
C ALA A 381 4.55 15.54 6.74
N TYR A 382 3.62 16.51 6.67
CA TYR A 382 2.99 16.95 5.43
C TYR A 382 4.02 17.41 4.38
N SER A 383 5.04 18.17 4.77
CA SER A 383 6.07 18.66 3.84
C SER A 383 6.88 17.53 3.18
N ARG A 384 6.87 16.32 3.75
CA ARG A 384 7.61 15.15 3.27
C ARG A 384 6.72 14.13 2.57
N ASP A 385 5.51 13.96 3.06
CA ASP A 385 4.52 13.05 2.48
C ASP A 385 3.12 13.66 2.55
N PRO A 386 2.74 14.51 1.58
CA PRO A 386 1.45 15.19 1.57
C PRO A 386 0.28 14.27 1.21
N PHE A 387 0.54 12.99 0.91
CA PHE A 387 -0.47 12.08 0.37
C PHE A 387 -0.93 11.01 1.38
N ASP A 388 -0.54 11.08 2.65
CA ASP A 388 -1.07 10.20 3.69
C ASP A 388 -2.42 10.72 4.20
N PRO A 389 -3.55 10.04 3.91
CA PRO A 389 -4.87 10.53 4.31
C PRO A 389 -5.11 10.46 5.82
N ARG A 390 -4.36 9.63 6.57
CA ARG A 390 -4.43 9.60 8.03
C ARG A 390 -3.75 10.83 8.62
N MET A 391 -2.56 11.15 8.13
CA MET A 391 -1.82 12.36 8.50
C MET A 391 -2.63 13.61 8.13
N LEU A 392 -3.22 13.68 6.93
CA LEU A 392 -4.05 14.81 6.51
C LEU A 392 -5.28 15.00 7.43
N ARG A 393 -5.94 13.91 7.87
CA ARG A 393 -7.03 14.02 8.85
C ARG A 393 -6.55 14.64 10.16
N ASP A 394 -5.41 14.17 10.66
CA ASP A 394 -4.87 14.62 11.94
C ASP A 394 -4.36 16.05 11.83
N LEU A 395 -3.78 16.47 10.71
CA LEU A 395 -3.37 17.85 10.41
C LEU A 395 -4.59 18.81 10.32
N ALA A 396 -5.67 18.36 9.66
CA ALA A 396 -6.89 19.14 9.60
C ALA A 396 -7.48 19.38 11.01
N LEU A 397 -7.45 18.36 11.88
CA LEU A 397 -7.85 18.48 13.27
C LEU A 397 -6.95 19.46 14.05
N ALA A 398 -5.62 19.40 13.84
CA ALA A 398 -4.68 20.33 14.46
C ALA A 398 -4.96 21.78 14.07
N TYR A 399 -5.22 22.06 12.78
CA TYR A 399 -5.63 23.37 12.31
C TYR A 399 -6.96 23.83 12.91
N ALA A 400 -7.96 22.95 12.99
CA ALA A 400 -9.25 23.29 13.59
C ALA A 400 -9.10 23.65 15.08
N ARG A 401 -8.31 22.90 15.84
CA ARG A 401 -8.02 23.19 17.25
C ARG A 401 -7.23 24.49 17.46
N SER A 402 -6.46 24.90 16.47
CA SER A 402 -5.76 26.20 16.49
C SER A 402 -6.64 27.37 16.04
N GLY A 403 -7.92 27.14 15.71
CA GLY A 403 -8.84 28.15 15.20
C GLY A 403 -8.67 28.47 13.70
N ASN A 404 -7.75 27.82 12.99
CA ASN A 404 -7.52 28.04 11.56
C ASN A 404 -8.45 27.18 10.70
N ASN A 405 -9.74 27.54 10.68
CA ASN A 405 -10.78 26.80 9.97
C ASN A 405 -10.58 26.79 8.44
N GLY A 406 -9.95 27.83 7.88
CA GLY A 406 -9.61 27.88 6.47
C GLY A 406 -8.60 26.79 6.09
N MET A 407 -7.49 26.70 6.82
CA MET A 407 -6.49 25.65 6.61
C MET A 407 -7.03 24.27 6.94
N ALA A 408 -7.86 24.12 7.97
CA ALA A 408 -8.54 22.87 8.29
C ALA A 408 -9.38 22.37 7.08
N SER A 409 -10.12 23.29 6.44
CA SER A 409 -10.92 22.98 5.25
C SER A 409 -10.04 22.65 4.05
N THR A 410 -8.91 23.37 3.82
CA THR A 410 -7.95 23.07 2.74
C THR A 410 -7.41 21.65 2.88
N VAL A 411 -6.88 21.30 4.05
CA VAL A 411 -6.30 19.97 4.30
C VAL A 411 -7.36 18.86 4.24
N THR A 412 -8.59 19.16 4.64
CA THR A 412 -9.71 18.22 4.49
C THR A 412 -10.06 18.00 3.02
N ALA A 413 -10.05 19.06 2.21
CA ALA A 413 -10.24 18.94 0.75
C ALA A 413 -9.15 18.09 0.10
N GLU A 414 -7.88 18.32 0.45
CA GLU A 414 -6.75 17.50 -0.03
C GLU A 414 -6.92 16.05 0.39
N ARG A 415 -7.32 15.79 1.64
CA ARG A 415 -7.59 14.43 2.10
C ARG A 415 -8.66 13.74 1.24
N TYR A 416 -9.77 14.41 0.97
CA TYR A 416 -10.82 13.84 0.13
C TYR A 416 -10.38 13.66 -1.33
N ALA A 417 -9.58 14.56 -1.87
CA ALA A 417 -8.98 14.40 -3.19
C ALA A 417 -8.04 13.17 -3.23
N VAL A 418 -7.18 12.99 -2.21
CA VAL A 418 -6.35 11.79 -2.03
C VAL A 418 -7.21 10.53 -1.97
N LEU A 419 -8.35 10.57 -1.31
CA LEU A 419 -9.30 9.46 -1.22
C LEU A 419 -10.16 9.26 -2.48
N GLY A 420 -9.97 10.04 -3.55
CA GLY A 420 -10.76 9.97 -4.77
C GLY A 420 -12.20 10.48 -4.62
N ARG A 421 -12.57 11.02 -3.46
CA ARG A 421 -13.90 11.57 -3.14
C ARG A 421 -13.99 13.01 -3.63
N MET A 422 -14.07 13.19 -4.95
CA MET A 422 -13.94 14.52 -5.57
C MET A 422 -15.07 15.48 -5.22
N GLU A 423 -16.30 14.99 -5.03
CA GLU A 423 -17.45 15.82 -4.61
C GLU A 423 -17.22 16.41 -3.21
N ASP A 424 -16.77 15.59 -2.25
CA ASP A 424 -16.44 16.07 -0.92
C ASP A 424 -15.22 17.02 -0.93
N ALA A 425 -14.22 16.70 -1.77
CA ALA A 425 -13.05 17.56 -1.95
C ALA A 425 -13.45 18.96 -2.43
N GLU A 426 -14.36 19.06 -3.40
CA GLU A 426 -14.88 20.32 -3.94
C GLU A 426 -15.59 21.13 -2.88
N ILE A 427 -16.48 20.51 -2.08
CA ILE A 427 -17.21 21.18 -0.99
C ILE A 427 -16.23 21.83 0.00
N HIS A 428 -15.24 21.07 0.46
CA HIS A 428 -14.26 21.58 1.43
C HIS A 428 -13.29 22.59 0.81
N ALA A 429 -12.91 22.45 -0.44
CA ALA A 429 -12.06 23.42 -1.14
C ALA A 429 -12.78 24.75 -1.38
N THR A 430 -14.07 24.72 -1.76
CA THR A 430 -14.91 25.92 -1.87
C THR A 430 -15.03 26.64 -0.54
N ARG A 431 -15.28 25.89 0.55
CA ARG A 431 -15.32 26.47 1.91
C ARG A 431 -13.98 27.11 2.29
N ALA A 432 -12.86 26.46 2.01
CA ALA A 432 -11.53 26.98 2.26
C ALA A 432 -11.28 28.29 1.51
N SER A 433 -11.67 28.35 0.23
CA SER A 433 -11.53 29.55 -0.61
C SER A 433 -12.30 30.77 -0.08
N GLY A 434 -13.43 30.53 0.61
CA GLY A 434 -14.20 31.60 1.27
C GLY A 434 -13.64 32.03 2.63
N LEU A 435 -12.82 31.19 3.28
CA LEU A 435 -12.28 31.46 4.62
C LEU A 435 -10.84 32.00 4.62
N LEU A 436 -10.11 31.82 3.53
CA LEU A 436 -8.69 32.19 3.42
C LEU A 436 -8.51 33.45 2.56
N PRO A 437 -7.50 34.29 2.86
CA PRO A 437 -7.16 35.42 2.02
C PRO A 437 -6.81 34.95 0.60
N THR A 438 -7.39 35.61 -0.41
CA THR A 438 -7.12 35.31 -1.82
C THR A 438 -5.62 35.40 -2.11
N GLY A 439 -5.07 34.42 -2.81
CA GLY A 439 -3.65 34.35 -3.14
C GLY A 439 -2.76 33.78 -2.02
N SER A 440 -3.29 33.55 -0.81
CA SER A 440 -2.51 32.85 0.22
C SER A 440 -2.19 31.40 -0.16
N GLY A 441 -1.11 30.84 0.42
CA GLY A 441 -0.69 29.44 0.11
C GLY A 441 -1.81 28.42 0.35
N GLY A 442 -2.61 28.58 1.41
CA GLY A 442 -3.76 27.72 1.68
C GLY A 442 -4.87 27.87 0.65
N TRP A 443 -5.15 29.12 0.24
CA TRP A 443 -6.13 29.41 -0.81
C TRP A 443 -5.71 28.81 -2.15
N LEU A 444 -4.44 28.97 -2.54
CA LEU A 444 -3.90 28.38 -3.79
C LEU A 444 -4.03 26.85 -3.79
N ARG A 445 -3.72 26.18 -2.67
CA ARG A 445 -3.89 24.75 -2.54
C ARG A 445 -5.36 24.31 -2.67
N ALA A 446 -6.30 25.09 -2.11
CA ALA A 446 -7.72 24.85 -2.30
C ALA A 446 -8.14 24.99 -3.78
N GLN A 447 -7.60 26.00 -4.50
CA GLN A 447 -7.84 26.16 -5.95
C GLN A 447 -7.29 24.98 -6.75
N ASP A 448 -6.14 24.39 -6.36
CA ASP A 448 -5.60 23.20 -7.01
C ASP A 448 -6.56 22.01 -6.87
N VAL A 449 -7.15 21.82 -5.69
CA VAL A 449 -8.15 20.77 -5.46
C VAL A 449 -9.40 21.00 -6.31
N LEU A 450 -9.90 22.24 -6.40
CA LEU A 450 -11.07 22.58 -7.23
C LEU A 450 -10.84 22.24 -8.69
N ARG A 451 -9.67 22.59 -9.24
CA ARG A 451 -9.32 22.24 -10.63
C ARG A 451 -9.30 20.71 -10.86
N VAL A 452 -8.79 19.96 -9.90
CA VAL A 452 -8.74 18.49 -9.99
C VAL A 452 -10.15 17.90 -9.93
N ALA A 453 -11.01 18.41 -9.05
CA ALA A 453 -12.40 17.97 -8.92
C ALA A 453 -13.20 18.26 -10.19
N GLU A 454 -13.10 19.46 -10.75
CA GLU A 454 -13.73 19.84 -12.02
C GLU A 454 -13.29 18.95 -13.18
N ALA A 455 -11.98 18.69 -13.29
CA ALA A 455 -11.46 17.78 -14.31
C ALA A 455 -11.99 16.35 -14.17
N ALA A 456 -12.24 15.89 -12.96
CA ALA A 456 -12.83 14.58 -12.69
C ALA A 456 -14.31 14.52 -13.10
N GLN A 457 -15.09 15.55 -12.76
CA GLN A 457 -16.51 15.67 -13.15
C GLN A 457 -16.68 15.73 -14.68
N ASN A 458 -15.88 16.55 -15.36
CA ASN A 458 -15.90 16.67 -16.82
C ASN A 458 -15.62 15.34 -17.53
N ARG A 459 -14.78 14.48 -16.95
CA ARG A 459 -14.53 13.11 -17.47
C ARG A 459 -15.73 12.18 -17.25
N ARG A 460 -16.42 12.30 -16.11
CA ARG A 460 -17.63 11.50 -15.81
C ARG A 460 -18.77 11.82 -16.77
N ASN A 461 -18.94 13.10 -17.08
CA ASN A 461 -20.01 13.58 -17.98
C ASN A 461 -19.75 13.23 -19.46
N ARG A 462 -18.53 12.87 -19.85
CA ARG A 462 -18.14 12.46 -21.22
C ARG A 462 -18.19 10.94 -21.44
N ARG A 463 -18.52 10.16 -20.43
CA ARG A 463 -18.70 8.71 -20.49
C ARG A 463 -20.17 8.32 -20.50
#